data_eb4e5a04d05f6d0eb43e6aa121464f82
#
_entry.id   eb4e5a04d05f6d0eb43e6aa121464f82
#
_cell.length_a   1.000
_cell.length_b   1.000
_cell.length_c   1.000
_cell.angle_alpha   90.00
_cell.angle_beta   90.00
_cell.angle_gamma   90.00
#
_symmetry.space_group_name_H-M   'P 1'
#
loop_
_entity.id
_entity.type
_entity.pdbx_description
1 polymer ?
#
loop_
_entity_poly.entity_id
_entity_poly.type
_entity_poly.pdbx_seq_one_letter_code
_entity_poly.pdbx_strand_id
1 'polypeptide(L)'
;METPAKYLSADERRAATVEAVVQLSATGNPSDITTTTIARHMGVTQGALFKHFPNKEAILEAVMQWVASKLLSRIDRAIAAAPTPWAALEAVFMAHVQFAVQHPGVPRMLFGELQRADNSAPKRLAQTLLREYGQRLHRLIEQAQAQGSVC
;
A
#
# COMPACT_ATOMS: atom_id res chain seq x y z
N MET A 1 3.00 -20.89 -30.46
CA MET A 1 2.53 -19.56 -30.90
C MET A 1 2.73 -18.60 -29.73
N GLU A 2 3.78 -17.82 -29.77
CA GLU A 2 3.98 -16.79 -28.73
C GLU A 2 2.87 -15.75 -28.90
N THR A 3 2.08 -15.57 -27.86
CA THR A 3 1.13 -14.46 -27.78
C THR A 3 1.95 -13.18 -27.87
N PRO A 4 1.71 -12.27 -28.83
CA PRO A 4 2.45 -11.02 -28.89
C PRO A 4 2.30 -10.30 -27.54
N ALA A 5 3.42 -9.82 -26.99
CA ALA A 5 3.44 -9.06 -25.75
C ALA A 5 2.41 -7.94 -25.88
N LYS A 6 1.34 -8.02 -25.09
CA LYS A 6 0.25 -7.04 -25.12
C LYS A 6 0.85 -5.67 -24.82
N TYR A 7 0.69 -4.74 -25.74
CA TYR A 7 1.15 -3.36 -25.56
C TYR A 7 0.33 -2.72 -24.43
N LEU A 8 0.96 -2.55 -23.26
CA LEU A 8 0.31 -1.93 -22.10
C LEU A 8 0.26 -0.42 -22.26
N SER A 9 -0.86 0.19 -21.85
CA SER A 9 -0.96 1.65 -21.70
C SER A 9 0.01 2.16 -20.62
N ALA A 10 0.22 3.46 -20.57
CA ALA A 10 1.07 4.08 -19.52
C ALA A 10 0.53 3.76 -18.12
N ASP A 11 -0.79 3.85 -17.91
CA ASP A 11 -1.40 3.54 -16.62
C ASP A 11 -1.28 2.06 -16.24
N GLU A 12 -1.48 1.16 -17.20
CA GLU A 12 -1.28 -0.28 -17.00
C GLU A 12 0.17 -0.61 -16.67
N ARG A 13 1.13 0.08 -17.30
CA ARG A 13 2.55 -0.09 -17.04
C ARG A 13 2.92 0.40 -15.64
N ARG A 14 2.38 1.53 -15.22
CA ARG A 14 2.58 2.07 -13.87
C ARG A 14 1.99 1.12 -12.82
N ALA A 15 0.79 0.61 -13.03
CA ALA A 15 0.15 -0.37 -12.15
C ALA A 15 0.96 -1.67 -12.07
N ALA A 16 1.48 -2.18 -13.20
CA ALA A 16 2.33 -3.37 -13.23
C ALA A 16 3.64 -3.16 -12.47
N THR A 17 4.21 -1.96 -12.51
CA THR A 17 5.43 -1.61 -11.75
C THR A 17 5.17 -1.65 -10.24
N VAL A 18 4.07 -1.07 -9.78
CA VAL A 18 3.67 -1.12 -8.36
C VAL A 18 3.48 -2.57 -7.91
N GLU A 19 2.77 -3.38 -8.69
CA GLU A 19 2.57 -4.79 -8.39
C GLU A 19 3.89 -5.56 -8.30
N ALA A 20 4.82 -5.30 -9.21
CA ALA A 20 6.16 -5.91 -9.18
C ALA A 20 6.90 -5.60 -7.88
N VAL A 21 6.87 -4.35 -7.42
CA VAL A 21 7.51 -3.93 -6.17
C VAL A 21 6.85 -4.62 -4.97
N VAL A 22 5.53 -4.67 -4.93
CA VAL A 22 4.79 -5.33 -3.85
C VAL A 22 5.13 -6.82 -3.80
N GLN A 23 5.22 -7.49 -4.93
CA GLN A 23 5.61 -8.90 -5.02
C GLN A 23 7.06 -9.12 -4.57
N LEU A 24 7.99 -8.28 -5.02
CA LEU A 24 9.41 -8.36 -4.62
C LEU A 24 9.58 -8.13 -3.12
N SER A 25 8.80 -7.25 -2.52
CA SER A 25 8.86 -6.97 -1.08
C SER A 25 8.42 -8.15 -0.22
N ALA A 26 7.62 -9.06 -0.77
CA ALA A 26 7.13 -10.23 -0.05
C ALA A 26 8.24 -11.26 0.24
N THR A 27 9.24 -11.36 -0.62
CA THR A 27 10.26 -12.42 -0.57
C THR A 27 11.68 -11.91 -0.27
N GLY A 28 11.89 -10.59 -0.24
CA GLY A 28 13.21 -10.00 -0.02
C GLY A 28 13.18 -8.82 0.95
N ASN A 29 14.35 -8.27 1.22
CA ASN A 29 14.44 -7.03 1.99
C ASN A 29 14.06 -5.83 1.13
N PRO A 30 13.32 -4.86 1.66
CA PRO A 30 13.00 -3.64 0.90
C PRO A 30 14.23 -2.90 0.37
N SER A 31 15.35 -2.94 1.09
CA SER A 31 16.63 -2.35 0.67
C SER A 31 17.23 -2.99 -0.58
N ASP A 32 16.90 -4.26 -0.86
CA ASP A 32 17.40 -5.00 -2.03
C ASP A 32 16.57 -4.73 -3.29
N ILE A 33 15.46 -4.02 -3.16
CA ILE A 33 14.61 -3.62 -4.28
C ILE A 33 15.24 -2.42 -4.97
N THR A 34 15.78 -2.65 -6.17
CA THR A 34 16.41 -1.63 -7.01
C THR A 34 15.64 -1.49 -8.32
N THR A 35 15.88 -0.42 -9.07
CA THR A 35 15.30 -0.26 -10.41
C THR A 35 15.71 -1.39 -11.35
N THR A 36 16.92 -1.94 -11.18
CA THR A 36 17.38 -3.12 -11.91
C THR A 36 16.57 -4.35 -11.58
N THR A 37 16.34 -4.64 -10.29
CA THR A 37 15.56 -5.82 -9.87
C THR A 37 14.09 -5.69 -10.27
N ILE A 38 13.53 -4.51 -10.21
CA ILE A 38 12.16 -4.23 -10.65
C ILE A 38 12.00 -4.48 -12.15
N ALA A 39 12.89 -3.89 -12.97
CA ALA A 39 12.87 -4.07 -14.41
C ALA A 39 13.03 -5.54 -14.81
N ARG A 40 13.96 -6.26 -14.15
CA ARG A 40 14.16 -7.68 -14.37
C ARG A 40 12.91 -8.50 -14.03
N HIS A 41 12.29 -8.25 -12.90
CA HIS A 41 11.05 -8.92 -12.48
C HIS A 41 9.91 -8.71 -13.46
N MET A 42 9.82 -7.52 -14.04
CA MET A 42 8.81 -7.18 -15.05
C MET A 42 9.15 -7.68 -16.46
N GLY A 43 10.37 -8.13 -16.72
CA GLY A 43 10.82 -8.48 -18.05
C GLY A 43 10.98 -7.30 -19.00
N VAL A 44 11.32 -6.12 -18.48
CA VAL A 44 11.53 -4.89 -19.24
C VAL A 44 12.94 -4.34 -19.00
N THR A 45 13.36 -3.40 -19.84
CA THR A 45 14.63 -2.66 -19.63
C THR A 45 14.47 -1.57 -18.58
N GLN A 46 15.57 -1.16 -17.94
CA GLN A 46 15.56 0.01 -17.05
C GLN A 46 15.10 1.28 -17.81
N GLY A 47 15.51 1.45 -19.07
CA GLY A 47 15.05 2.56 -19.89
C GLY A 47 13.55 2.61 -20.06
N ALA A 48 12.89 1.47 -20.24
CA ALA A 48 11.43 1.38 -20.30
C ALA A 48 10.79 1.78 -18.97
N LEU A 49 11.40 1.37 -17.84
CA LEU A 49 10.93 1.75 -16.51
C LEU A 49 11.06 3.26 -16.28
N PHE A 50 12.19 3.86 -16.63
CA PHE A 50 12.45 5.29 -16.46
C PHE A 50 11.59 6.20 -17.35
N LYS A 51 10.94 5.68 -18.37
CA LYS A 51 9.93 6.44 -19.14
C LYS A 51 8.71 6.81 -18.30
N HIS A 52 8.39 6.04 -17.26
CA HIS A 52 7.21 6.23 -16.41
C HIS A 52 7.56 6.73 -15.03
N PHE A 53 8.79 6.45 -14.55
CA PHE A 53 9.27 6.85 -13.24
C PHE A 53 10.69 7.41 -13.36
N PRO A 54 10.92 8.68 -13.01
CA PRO A 54 12.25 9.29 -13.16
C PRO A 54 13.32 8.68 -12.25
N ASN A 55 12.91 8.07 -11.11
CA ASN A 55 13.81 7.49 -10.13
C ASN A 55 13.05 6.48 -9.23
N LYS A 56 13.80 5.82 -8.35
CA LYS A 56 13.25 4.85 -7.39
C LYS A 56 12.26 5.50 -6.43
N GLU A 57 12.51 6.73 -5.99
CA GLU A 57 11.62 7.45 -5.08
C GLU A 57 10.22 7.63 -5.67
N ALA A 58 10.11 7.97 -6.96
CA ALA A 58 8.84 8.08 -7.65
C ALA A 58 8.08 6.74 -7.71
N ILE A 59 8.80 5.62 -7.83
CA ILE A 59 8.21 4.28 -7.76
C ILE A 59 7.67 4.01 -6.35
N LEU A 60 8.44 4.28 -5.32
CA LEU A 60 8.03 4.09 -3.92
C LEU A 60 6.85 4.99 -3.55
N GLU A 61 6.82 6.21 -4.08
CA GLU A 61 5.66 7.10 -3.93
C GLU A 61 4.39 6.47 -4.51
N ALA A 62 4.46 5.94 -5.72
CA ALA A 62 3.34 5.23 -6.35
C ALA A 62 2.91 3.99 -5.55
N VAL A 63 3.86 3.26 -4.98
CA VAL A 63 3.58 2.11 -4.10
C VAL A 63 2.84 2.56 -2.84
N MET A 64 3.30 3.62 -2.18
CA MET A 64 2.64 4.14 -0.97
C MET A 64 1.23 4.66 -1.27
N GLN A 65 1.01 5.31 -2.41
CA GLN A 65 -0.32 5.72 -2.87
C GLN A 65 -1.24 4.51 -3.06
N TRP A 66 -0.74 3.46 -3.69
CA TRP A 66 -1.48 2.22 -3.88
C TRP A 66 -1.84 1.55 -2.55
N VAL A 67 -0.89 1.45 -1.63
CA VAL A 67 -1.11 0.88 -0.28
C VAL A 67 -2.19 1.66 0.46
N ALA A 68 -2.09 2.98 0.49
CA ALA A 68 -3.06 3.84 1.16
C ALA A 68 -4.45 3.66 0.55
N SER A 69 -4.57 3.72 -0.76
CA SER A 69 -5.84 3.56 -1.47
C SER A 69 -6.48 2.19 -1.20
N LYS A 70 -5.72 1.11 -1.31
CA LYS A 70 -6.24 -0.25 -1.13
C LYS A 70 -6.62 -0.54 0.32
N LEU A 71 -5.76 -0.17 1.27
CA LEU A 71 -6.03 -0.43 2.68
C LEU A 71 -7.21 0.41 3.18
N LEU A 72 -7.21 1.71 2.93
CA LEU A 72 -8.28 2.60 3.41
C LEU A 72 -9.62 2.27 2.75
N SER A 73 -9.64 1.89 1.48
CA SER A 73 -10.87 1.42 0.82
C SER A 73 -11.45 0.17 1.47
N ARG A 74 -10.60 -0.79 1.84
CA ARG A 74 -11.05 -2.00 2.54
C ARG A 74 -11.59 -1.68 3.93
N ILE A 75 -10.91 -0.79 4.64
CA ILE A 75 -11.34 -0.33 5.97
C ILE A 75 -12.67 0.39 5.88
N ASP A 76 -12.84 1.32 4.95
CA ASP A 76 -14.09 2.06 4.77
C ASP A 76 -15.26 1.15 4.42
N ARG A 77 -15.04 0.15 3.57
CA ARG A 77 -16.07 -0.87 3.26
C ARG A 77 -16.42 -1.72 4.48
N ALA A 78 -15.43 -2.12 5.28
CA ALA A 78 -15.65 -2.88 6.49
C ALA A 78 -16.47 -2.08 7.51
N ILE A 79 -16.19 -0.80 7.68
CA ILE A 79 -16.95 0.10 8.55
C ILE A 79 -18.39 0.24 8.06
N ALA A 80 -18.58 0.50 6.77
CA ALA A 80 -19.90 0.71 6.18
C ALA A 80 -20.81 -0.53 6.28
N ALA A 81 -20.24 -1.73 6.22
CA ALA A 81 -20.97 -2.99 6.30
C ALA A 81 -21.28 -3.44 7.73
N ALA A 82 -20.64 -2.86 8.74
CA ALA A 82 -20.80 -3.29 10.14
C ALA A 82 -22.06 -2.69 10.76
N PRO A 83 -22.82 -3.48 11.56
CA PRO A 83 -24.08 -3.01 12.15
C PRO A 83 -23.88 -2.08 13.35
N THR A 84 -22.74 -2.14 14.02
CA THR A 84 -22.42 -1.33 15.22
C THR A 84 -21.00 -0.82 15.17
N PRO A 85 -20.66 0.24 15.92
CA PRO A 85 -19.27 0.70 16.01
C PRO A 85 -18.31 -0.36 16.55
N TRP A 86 -18.72 -1.19 17.49
CA TRP A 86 -17.89 -2.28 18.00
C TRP A 86 -17.63 -3.34 16.93
N ALA A 87 -18.66 -3.76 16.22
CA ALA A 87 -18.52 -4.68 15.09
C ALA A 87 -17.65 -4.08 13.99
N ALA A 88 -17.72 -2.77 13.77
CA ALA A 88 -16.85 -2.06 12.82
C ALA A 88 -15.38 -2.12 13.24
N LEU A 89 -15.05 -1.94 14.52
CA LEU A 89 -13.68 -2.09 15.03
C LEU A 89 -13.11 -3.49 14.76
N GLU A 90 -13.92 -4.53 15.03
CA GLU A 90 -13.54 -5.92 14.74
C GLU A 90 -13.34 -6.14 13.23
N ALA A 91 -14.24 -5.63 12.41
CA ALA A 91 -14.17 -5.74 10.96
C ALA A 91 -12.95 -5.01 10.38
N VAL A 92 -12.59 -3.84 10.91
CA VAL A 92 -11.37 -3.10 10.55
C VAL A 92 -10.13 -3.92 10.88
N PHE A 93 -10.06 -4.49 12.07
CA PHE A 93 -8.95 -5.35 12.48
C PHE A 93 -8.79 -6.53 11.51
N MET A 94 -9.87 -7.22 11.19
CA MET A 94 -9.85 -8.35 10.26
C MET A 94 -9.45 -7.93 8.85
N ALA A 95 -9.94 -6.80 8.36
CA ALA A 95 -9.56 -6.26 7.05
C ALA A 95 -8.05 -5.93 7.00
N HIS A 96 -7.51 -5.34 8.06
CA HIS A 96 -6.09 -5.06 8.19
C HIS A 96 -5.25 -6.34 8.16
N VAL A 97 -5.61 -7.33 8.98
CA VAL A 97 -4.90 -8.62 9.04
C VAL A 97 -4.91 -9.31 7.67
N GLN A 98 -6.05 -9.35 7.00
CA GLN A 98 -6.16 -9.94 5.66
C GLN A 98 -5.27 -9.21 4.65
N PHE A 99 -5.23 -7.88 4.71
CA PHE A 99 -4.37 -7.09 3.84
C PHE A 99 -2.88 -7.41 4.08
N ALA A 100 -2.47 -7.49 5.34
CA ALA A 100 -1.08 -7.81 5.71
C ALA A 100 -0.69 -9.24 5.29
N VAL A 101 -1.60 -10.20 5.40
CA VAL A 101 -1.39 -11.58 4.94
C VAL A 101 -1.25 -11.65 3.42
N GLN A 102 -2.07 -10.91 2.68
CA GLN A 102 -2.02 -10.87 1.22
C GLN A 102 -0.79 -10.12 0.68
N HIS A 103 -0.26 -9.16 1.44
CA HIS A 103 0.86 -8.31 1.05
C HIS A 103 1.91 -8.24 2.17
N PRO A 104 2.60 -9.35 2.47
CA PRO A 104 3.43 -9.47 3.68
C PRO A 104 4.66 -8.54 3.68
N GLY A 105 5.09 -8.05 2.53
CA GLY A 105 6.19 -7.09 2.42
C GLY A 105 5.79 -5.64 2.69
N VAL A 106 4.50 -5.31 2.61
CA VAL A 106 4.01 -3.93 2.76
C VAL A 106 4.33 -3.34 4.15
N PRO A 107 4.11 -4.04 5.27
CA PRO A 107 4.47 -3.48 6.57
C PRO A 107 5.95 -3.10 6.68
N ARG A 108 6.85 -3.93 6.15
CA ARG A 108 8.30 -3.64 6.16
C ARG A 108 8.63 -2.41 5.32
N MET A 109 8.02 -2.28 4.15
CA MET A 109 8.20 -1.11 3.29
C MET A 109 7.69 0.17 3.97
N LEU A 110 6.51 0.11 4.56
CA LEU A 110 5.90 1.23 5.25
C LEU A 110 6.78 1.69 6.43
N PHE A 111 7.19 0.78 7.28
CA PHE A 111 8.06 1.10 8.41
C PHE A 111 9.44 1.58 7.96
N GLY A 112 9.98 1.02 6.88
CA GLY A 112 11.23 1.49 6.29
C GLY A 112 11.16 2.96 5.87
N GLU A 113 10.08 3.36 5.21
CA GLU A 113 9.89 4.77 4.82
C GLU A 113 9.69 5.68 6.03
N LEU A 114 8.94 5.25 7.03
CA LEU A 114 8.73 6.03 8.25
C LEU A 114 10.02 6.28 9.05
N GLN A 115 10.98 5.36 8.98
CA GLN A 115 12.25 5.46 9.71
C GLN A 115 13.30 6.31 9.00
N ARG A 116 13.07 6.74 7.76
CA ARG A 116 14.02 7.60 7.04
C ARG A 116 14.21 8.93 7.74
N ALA A 117 15.44 9.42 7.76
CA ALA A 117 15.78 10.72 8.34
C ALA A 117 15.24 11.89 7.50
N ASP A 118 15.25 11.74 6.16
CA ASP A 118 14.76 12.75 5.23
C ASP A 118 13.22 12.73 5.13
N ASN A 119 12.65 13.87 4.74
CA ASN A 119 11.20 14.02 4.56
C ASN A 119 10.81 13.73 3.11
N SER A 120 11.02 12.49 2.66
CA SER A 120 10.73 12.06 1.29
C SER A 120 9.22 12.02 1.01
N ALA A 121 8.84 12.05 -0.27
CA ALA A 121 7.44 11.92 -0.68
C ALA A 121 6.81 10.58 -0.23
N PRO A 122 7.47 9.42 -0.38
CA PRO A 122 6.95 8.16 0.16
C PRO A 122 6.74 8.20 1.67
N LYS A 123 7.65 8.82 2.43
CA LYS A 123 7.52 8.98 3.88
C LYS A 123 6.30 9.82 4.25
N ARG A 124 6.09 10.94 3.57
CA ARG A 124 4.92 11.80 3.80
C ARG A 124 3.61 11.07 3.52
N LEU A 125 3.56 10.26 2.48
CA LEU A 125 2.38 9.43 2.16
C LEU A 125 2.14 8.36 3.23
N ALA A 126 3.20 7.72 3.73
CA ALA A 126 3.09 6.77 4.84
C ALA A 126 2.55 7.44 6.11
N GLN A 127 3.04 8.62 6.45
CA GLN A 127 2.55 9.41 7.59
C GLN A 127 1.08 9.80 7.42
N THR A 128 0.68 10.21 6.22
CA THR A 128 -0.71 10.54 5.89
C THR A 128 -1.61 9.32 6.05
N LEU A 129 -1.18 8.17 5.56
CA LEU A 129 -1.92 6.91 5.73
C LEU A 129 -2.16 6.59 7.21
N LEU A 130 -1.13 6.67 8.04
CA LEU A 130 -1.27 6.42 9.49
C LEU A 130 -2.24 7.40 10.15
N ARG A 131 -2.17 8.68 9.78
CA ARG A 131 -3.08 9.70 10.30
C ARG A 131 -4.53 9.42 9.91
N GLU A 132 -4.79 9.12 8.66
CA GLU A 132 -6.13 8.83 8.16
C GLU A 132 -6.70 7.53 8.75
N TYR A 133 -5.86 6.52 8.90
CA TYR A 133 -6.23 5.28 9.59
C TYR A 133 -6.59 5.57 11.05
N GLY A 134 -5.73 6.29 11.75
CA GLY A 134 -5.94 6.66 13.16
C GLY A 134 -7.22 7.48 13.36
N GLN A 135 -7.56 8.38 12.45
CA GLN A 135 -8.80 9.17 12.50
C GLN A 135 -10.04 8.29 12.40
N ARG A 136 -10.01 7.25 11.55
CA ARG A 136 -11.12 6.30 11.43
C ARG A 136 -11.31 5.50 12.70
N LEU A 137 -10.23 5.00 13.29
CA LEU A 137 -10.28 4.28 14.57
C LEU A 137 -10.80 5.17 15.70
N HIS A 138 -10.32 6.41 15.77
CA HIS A 138 -10.74 7.36 16.80
C HIS A 138 -12.24 7.60 16.74
N ARG A 139 -12.78 7.87 15.55
CA ARG A 139 -14.23 8.05 15.36
C ARG A 139 -15.05 6.84 15.78
N LEU A 140 -14.59 5.62 15.46
CA LEU A 140 -15.27 4.39 15.85
C LEU A 140 -15.27 4.20 17.37
N ILE A 141 -14.14 4.48 18.02
CA ILE A 141 -14.01 4.40 19.48
C ILE A 141 -14.95 5.41 20.15
N GLU A 142 -14.99 6.64 19.69
CA GLU A 142 -15.92 7.67 20.20
C GLU A 142 -17.38 7.22 20.04
N GLN A 143 -17.75 6.70 18.88
CA GLN A 143 -19.10 6.20 18.62
C GLN A 143 -19.46 5.01 19.52
N ALA A 144 -18.52 4.07 19.72
CA ALA A 144 -18.73 2.93 20.60
C ALA A 144 -18.88 3.35 22.06
N GLN A 145 -18.10 4.34 22.51
CA GLN A 145 -18.23 4.93 23.86
C GLN A 145 -19.58 5.62 24.03
N ALA A 146 -20.03 6.42 23.05
CA ALA A 146 -21.30 7.09 23.09
C ALA A 146 -22.51 6.14 23.17
N GLN A 147 -22.37 4.94 22.62
CA GLN A 147 -23.38 3.88 22.69
C GLN A 147 -23.23 2.98 23.93
N GLY A 148 -22.29 3.27 24.83
CA GLY A 148 -22.04 2.46 26.02
C GLY A 148 -21.44 1.08 25.75
N SER A 149 -20.93 0.84 24.53
CA SER A 149 -20.34 -0.45 24.13
C SER A 149 -18.92 -0.65 24.59
N VAL A 150 -18.23 0.45 24.98
CA VAL A 150 -16.83 0.47 25.45
C VAL A 150 -16.73 1.42 26.64
N CYS A 151 -16.07 0.97 27.68
CA CYS A 151 -15.77 1.80 28.86
C CYS A 151 -14.62 2.78 28.59
#